data_de5b9b04c9205af695648d928cecbaa3
#
_entry.id   de5b9b04c9205af695648d928cecbaa3
#
_cell.length_a   1.000
_cell.length_b   1.000
_cell.length_c   1.000
_cell.angle_alpha   90.00
_cell.angle_beta   90.00
_cell.angle_gamma   90.00
#
_symmetry.space_group_name_H-M   'P 1'
#
loop_
_entity.id
_entity.type
_entity.pdbx_description
1 polymer ?
#
loop_
_entity_poly.entity_id
_entity_poly.type
_entity_poly.pdbx_seq_one_letter_code
_entity_poly.pdbx_strand_id
1 'polypeptide(L)'
;MIANRRRGEIAAELEGKPYRLCLTLGALAELEATYAADDLGALVERFARGKLSALDMIRIIGAGLRGAGNAVADDEVGAMRADGGAAGFAAIVSDLLTTTFGAEKPAGDPPNP
;
A
#
# COMPACT_ATOMS: atom_id res chain seq x y z
N MET A 1 -4.36 5.87 -17.52
CA MET A 1 -4.19 4.62 -16.74
C MET A 1 -5.42 4.38 -15.88
N ILE A 2 -5.92 3.17 -15.88
CA ILE A 2 -7.09 2.81 -15.08
C ILE A 2 -6.71 1.71 -14.10
N ALA A 3 -6.89 2.00 -12.82
CA ALA A 3 -6.65 1.01 -11.79
C ALA A 3 -7.93 0.22 -11.54
N ASN A 4 -7.80 -1.10 -11.41
CA ASN A 4 -8.94 -1.98 -11.14
C ASN A 4 -8.94 -2.32 -9.64
N ARG A 5 -9.78 -1.61 -8.91
CA ARG A 5 -9.82 -1.77 -7.45
C ARG A 5 -10.30 -3.17 -7.02
N ARG A 6 -11.07 -3.83 -7.84
CA ARG A 6 -11.47 -5.21 -7.56
C ARG A 6 -10.29 -6.17 -7.56
N ARG A 7 -9.24 -5.81 -8.29
CA ARG A 7 -8.01 -6.59 -8.33
C ARG A 7 -6.98 -6.08 -7.33
N GLY A 8 -7.37 -5.17 -6.44
CA GLY A 8 -6.46 -4.61 -5.46
C GLY A 8 -5.55 -3.51 -6.00
N GLU A 9 -5.91 -2.95 -7.16
CA GLU A 9 -5.10 -1.89 -7.79
C GLU A 9 -5.59 -0.52 -7.38
N ILE A 10 -4.64 0.39 -7.15
CA ILE A 10 -4.96 1.81 -6.99
C ILE A 10 -4.11 2.61 -7.95
N ALA A 11 -4.53 3.84 -8.21
CA ALA A 11 -3.72 4.79 -8.97
C ALA A 11 -3.28 5.89 -8.01
N ALA A 12 -2.02 6.30 -8.12
CA ALA A 12 -1.49 7.37 -7.29
C ALA A 12 -0.54 8.21 -8.12
N GLU A 13 -0.46 9.50 -7.82
CA GLU A 13 0.50 10.39 -8.46
C GLU A 13 1.75 10.49 -7.61
N LEU A 14 2.88 10.17 -8.21
CA LEU A 14 4.19 10.28 -7.60
C LEU A 14 5.09 10.99 -8.58
N GLU A 15 5.83 11.98 -8.14
CA GLU A 15 6.70 12.78 -9.00
C GLU A 15 5.93 13.40 -10.16
N GLY A 16 4.66 13.76 -9.93
CA GLY A 16 3.83 14.35 -10.96
C GLY A 16 3.38 13.39 -12.04
N LYS A 17 3.56 12.10 -11.85
CA LYS A 17 3.20 11.09 -12.83
C LYS A 17 2.22 10.09 -12.23
N PRO A 18 1.28 9.58 -13.03
CA PRO A 18 0.38 8.53 -12.53
C PRO A 18 1.09 7.19 -12.49
N TYR A 19 0.93 6.50 -11.38
CA TYR A 19 1.44 5.15 -11.20
C TYR A 19 0.32 4.25 -10.73
N ARG A 20 0.38 2.99 -11.13
CA ARG A 20 -0.51 1.97 -10.61
C ARG A 20 0.25 1.19 -9.54
N LEU A 21 -0.43 0.91 -8.44
CA LEU A 21 0.12 0.12 -7.35
C LEU A 21 -0.81 -1.05 -7.05
N CYS A 22 -0.23 -2.18 -6.70
CA CYS A 22 -0.99 -3.37 -6.35
C CYS A 22 -0.16 -4.24 -5.43
N LEU A 23 -0.72 -4.61 -4.28
CA LEU A 23 -0.05 -5.57 -3.41
C LEU A 23 -0.48 -6.97 -3.83
N THR A 24 0.23 -7.50 -4.83
CA THR A 24 0.05 -8.87 -5.27
C THR A 24 0.50 -9.82 -4.17
N LEU A 25 0.23 -11.12 -4.31
CA LEU A 25 0.73 -12.10 -3.35
C LEU A 25 2.24 -12.03 -3.25
N GLY A 26 2.92 -11.84 -4.38
CA GLY A 26 4.38 -11.71 -4.35
C GLY A 26 4.83 -10.47 -3.58
N ALA A 27 4.14 -9.35 -3.76
CA ALA A 27 4.44 -8.13 -3.02
C ALA A 27 4.17 -8.33 -1.53
N LEU A 28 3.09 -9.01 -1.19
CA LEU A 28 2.77 -9.31 0.20
C LEU A 28 3.80 -10.24 0.82
N ALA A 29 4.26 -11.23 0.07
CA ALA A 29 5.31 -12.14 0.54
C ALA A 29 6.60 -11.37 0.82
N GLU A 30 6.91 -10.39 -0.02
CA GLU A 30 8.07 -9.53 0.19
C GLU A 30 7.94 -8.77 1.51
N LEU A 31 6.77 -8.23 1.79
CA LEU A 31 6.53 -7.50 3.03
C LEU A 31 6.57 -8.43 4.24
N GLU A 32 6.03 -9.65 4.11
CA GLU A 32 6.11 -10.63 5.19
C GLU A 32 7.58 -10.91 5.55
N ALA A 33 8.41 -11.10 4.54
CA ALA A 33 9.83 -11.35 4.77
C ALA A 33 10.50 -10.15 5.44
N THR A 34 10.20 -8.95 4.98
CA THR A 34 10.79 -7.73 5.50
C THR A 34 10.45 -7.53 6.98
N TYR A 35 9.20 -7.83 7.36
CA TYR A 35 8.73 -7.62 8.72
C TYR A 35 8.78 -8.86 9.59
N ALA A 36 9.31 -9.95 9.06
CA ALA A 36 9.34 -11.23 9.77
C ALA A 36 7.94 -11.61 10.27
N ALA A 37 6.94 -11.36 9.44
CA ALA A 37 5.56 -11.72 9.73
C ALA A 37 5.32 -13.14 9.21
N ASP A 38 4.74 -13.99 10.05
CA ASP A 38 4.57 -15.40 9.69
C ASP A 38 3.46 -15.62 8.67
N ASP A 39 2.48 -14.72 8.62
CA ASP A 39 1.37 -14.87 7.70
C ASP A 39 0.72 -13.52 7.46
N LEU A 40 -0.31 -13.51 6.59
CA LEU A 40 -0.99 -12.26 6.24
C LEU A 40 -1.71 -11.65 7.44
N GLY A 41 -2.23 -12.47 8.35
CA GLY A 41 -2.88 -11.95 9.55
C GLY A 41 -1.91 -11.14 10.41
N ALA A 42 -0.69 -11.65 10.57
CA ALA A 42 0.34 -10.94 11.33
C ALA A 42 0.73 -9.65 10.64
N LEU A 43 0.81 -9.66 9.31
CA LEU A 43 1.16 -8.46 8.54
C LEU A 43 0.07 -7.40 8.66
N VAL A 44 -1.20 -7.81 8.52
CA VAL A 44 -2.33 -6.91 8.66
C VAL A 44 -2.32 -6.28 10.05
N GLU A 45 -2.11 -7.10 11.08
CA GLU A 45 -2.08 -6.63 12.44
C GLU A 45 -0.98 -5.61 12.66
N ARG A 46 0.18 -5.86 12.06
CA ARG A 46 1.30 -4.93 12.14
C ARG A 46 0.91 -3.56 11.60
N PHE A 47 0.26 -3.54 10.43
CA PHE A 47 -0.11 -2.29 9.79
C PHE A 47 -1.35 -1.63 10.42
N ALA A 48 -2.23 -2.42 11.02
CA ALA A 48 -3.46 -1.91 11.62
C ALA A 48 -3.21 -1.13 12.91
N ARG A 49 -2.01 -1.23 13.47
CA ARG A 49 -1.67 -0.47 14.67
C ARG A 49 -1.62 1.03 14.44
N GLY A 50 -1.66 1.43 13.17
CA GLY A 50 -1.83 2.83 12.82
C GLY A 50 -0.60 3.71 12.99
N LYS A 51 0.53 3.13 13.33
CA LYS A 51 1.76 3.90 13.54
C LYS A 51 2.80 3.50 12.51
N LEU A 52 2.55 3.93 11.28
CA LEU A 52 3.45 3.63 10.18
C LEU A 52 4.54 4.69 10.11
N SER A 53 5.78 4.24 10.14
CA SER A 53 6.92 5.14 9.97
C SER A 53 7.09 5.50 8.50
N ALA A 54 7.94 6.48 8.23
CA ALA A 54 8.29 6.81 6.84
C ALA A 54 8.87 5.59 6.12
N LEU A 55 9.69 4.81 6.82
CA LEU A 55 10.27 3.61 6.23
C LEU A 55 9.19 2.57 5.92
N ASP A 56 8.20 2.43 6.79
CA ASP A 56 7.08 1.55 6.51
C ASP A 56 6.36 1.98 5.24
N MET A 57 6.13 3.28 5.08
CA MET A 57 5.46 3.80 3.88
C MET A 57 6.27 3.52 2.62
N ILE A 58 7.59 3.72 2.69
CA ILE A 58 8.48 3.43 1.58
C ILE A 58 8.37 1.96 1.18
N ARG A 59 8.38 1.07 2.15
CA ARG A 59 8.32 -0.37 1.89
C ARG A 59 6.99 -0.78 1.27
N ILE A 60 5.89 -0.24 1.79
CA ILE A 60 4.55 -0.58 1.30
C ILE A 60 4.36 -0.04 -0.12
N ILE A 61 4.73 1.23 -0.34
CA ILE A 61 4.59 1.83 -1.67
C ILE A 61 5.50 1.14 -2.66
N GLY A 62 6.75 0.85 -2.26
CA GLY A 62 7.68 0.15 -3.13
C GLY A 62 7.16 -1.22 -3.54
N ALA A 63 6.66 -1.98 -2.58
CA ALA A 63 6.10 -3.30 -2.87
C ALA A 63 4.88 -3.18 -3.80
N GLY A 64 4.05 -2.16 -3.58
CA GLY A 64 2.88 -1.93 -4.43
C GLY A 64 3.27 -1.55 -5.85
N LEU A 65 4.28 -0.71 -6.01
CA LEU A 65 4.77 -0.32 -7.34
C LEU A 65 5.31 -1.54 -8.08
N ARG A 66 6.14 -2.32 -7.43
CA ARG A 66 6.72 -3.53 -8.05
C ARG A 66 5.64 -4.56 -8.34
N GLY A 67 4.65 -4.67 -7.46
CA GLY A 67 3.52 -5.57 -7.68
C GLY A 67 2.71 -5.22 -8.91
N ALA A 68 2.67 -3.95 -9.26
CA ALA A 68 1.97 -3.49 -10.46
C ALA A 68 2.86 -3.48 -11.70
N GLY A 69 4.10 -3.96 -11.57
CA GLY A 69 4.99 -4.08 -12.70
C GLY A 69 5.96 -2.92 -12.88
N ASN A 70 6.02 -1.99 -11.92
CA ASN A 70 6.97 -0.88 -12.00
C ASN A 70 8.29 -1.30 -11.37
N ALA A 71 9.38 -1.21 -12.14
CA ALA A 71 10.70 -1.63 -11.68
C ALA A 71 11.34 -0.51 -10.85
N VAL A 72 10.89 -0.38 -9.60
CA VAL A 72 11.31 0.69 -8.72
C VAL A 72 11.80 0.09 -7.40
N ALA A 73 12.98 0.50 -6.97
CA ALA A 73 13.54 0.04 -5.69
C ALA A 73 13.08 0.96 -4.56
N ASP A 74 13.15 0.46 -3.34
CA ASP A 74 12.69 1.23 -2.18
C ASP A 74 13.46 2.55 -2.01
N ASP A 75 14.76 2.57 -2.29
CA ASP A 75 15.52 3.81 -2.17
C ASP A 75 15.08 4.85 -3.21
N GLU A 76 14.61 4.40 -4.36
CA GLU A 76 14.03 5.32 -5.34
C GLU A 76 12.70 5.89 -4.82
N VAL A 77 11.89 5.05 -4.18
CA VAL A 77 10.63 5.51 -3.57
C VAL A 77 10.91 6.56 -2.50
N GLY A 78 11.95 6.33 -1.72
CA GLY A 78 12.32 7.26 -0.65
C GLY A 78 12.70 8.64 -1.15
N ALA A 79 13.09 8.76 -2.41
CA ALA A 79 13.44 10.04 -3.01
C ALA A 79 12.27 10.72 -3.74
N MET A 80 11.14 10.06 -3.84
CA MET A 80 9.98 10.58 -4.55
C MET A 80 9.22 11.62 -3.75
N ARG A 81 8.48 12.45 -4.45
CA ARG A 81 7.60 13.46 -3.87
C ARG A 81 6.16 13.17 -4.27
N ALA A 82 5.25 13.55 -3.40
CA ALA A 82 3.82 13.43 -3.67
C ALA A 82 3.13 14.72 -3.25
N ASP A 83 2.02 15.03 -3.90
CA ASP A 83 1.19 16.16 -3.50
C ASP A 83 0.74 15.92 -2.06
N GLY A 84 0.84 16.94 -1.22
CA GLY A 84 0.48 16.82 0.17
C GLY A 84 1.62 16.32 1.06
N GLY A 85 2.78 16.03 0.48
CA GLY A 85 3.95 15.61 1.25
C GLY A 85 3.69 14.33 2.04
N ALA A 86 4.08 14.32 3.29
CA ALA A 86 3.92 13.12 4.14
C ALA A 86 2.47 12.68 4.25
N ALA A 87 1.53 13.64 4.36
CA ALA A 87 0.11 13.32 4.42
C ALA A 87 -0.36 12.68 3.11
N GLY A 88 0.18 13.15 1.98
CA GLY A 88 -0.13 12.57 0.68
C GLY A 88 0.34 11.12 0.58
N PHE A 89 1.55 10.84 1.04
CA PHE A 89 2.05 9.46 1.07
C PHE A 89 1.21 8.59 2.01
N ALA A 90 0.82 9.12 3.15
CA ALA A 90 0.00 8.37 4.10
C ALA A 90 -1.36 8.02 3.48
N ALA A 91 -1.94 8.94 2.71
CA ALA A 91 -3.20 8.68 2.02
C ALA A 91 -3.06 7.57 0.98
N ILE A 92 -1.95 7.55 0.24
CA ILE A 92 -1.68 6.51 -0.74
C ILE A 92 -1.57 5.14 -0.04
N VAL A 93 -0.82 5.08 1.05
CA VAL A 93 -0.65 3.84 1.81
C VAL A 93 -1.98 3.36 2.35
N SER A 94 -2.76 4.27 2.94
CA SER A 94 -4.07 3.91 3.49
C SER A 94 -4.98 3.34 2.41
N ASP A 95 -5.02 3.99 1.26
CA ASP A 95 -5.84 3.53 0.14
C ASP A 95 -5.39 2.15 -0.36
N LEU A 96 -4.09 1.96 -0.47
CA LEU A 96 -3.54 0.69 -0.93
C LEU A 96 -3.85 -0.44 0.05
N LEU A 97 -3.66 -0.20 1.33
CA LEU A 97 -3.94 -1.22 2.34
C LEU A 97 -5.43 -1.55 2.42
N THR A 98 -6.27 -0.52 2.37
CA THR A 98 -7.72 -0.72 2.40
C THR A 98 -8.19 -1.52 1.18
N THR A 99 -7.67 -1.15 0.01
CA THR A 99 -8.06 -1.82 -1.23
C THR A 99 -7.58 -3.28 -1.24
N THR A 100 -6.41 -3.52 -0.68
CA THR A 100 -5.82 -4.86 -0.65
C THR A 100 -6.54 -5.77 0.32
N PHE A 101 -6.81 -5.30 1.53
CA PHE A 101 -7.35 -6.14 2.60
C PHE A 101 -8.86 -5.97 2.80
N GLY A 102 -9.49 -5.03 2.12
CA GLY A 102 -10.92 -4.81 2.21
C GLY A 102 -11.37 -4.27 3.54
N ALA A 103 -10.49 -3.62 4.21
CA ALA A 103 -10.78 -3.18 5.55
C ALA A 103 -11.91 -2.24 5.64
N GLU A 104 -12.61 -2.18 5.87
CA GLU A 104 -13.29 -1.35 6.17
C GLU A 104 -14.26 -1.43 6.64
N LYS A 105 -14.36 -1.76 6.66
CA LYS A 105 -15.15 -1.71 6.94
C LYS A 105 -15.63 -1.78 7.74
N PRO A 106 -15.53 -1.70 8.08
CA PRO A 106 -16.16 -1.72 8.76
C PRO A 106 -16.91 -1.40 9.10
N ALA A 107 -16.50 -1.37 9.34
CA ALA A 107 -17.11 -0.97 9.78
C ALA A 107 -18.12 -0.62 9.55
N GLY A 108 -18.34 -0.60 9.29
CA GLY A 108 -19.27 -0.24 9.11
C GLY A 108 -20.15 -0.74 8.50
N ASP A 109 -20.20 -1.28 8.37
CA ASP A 109 -21.03 -1.54 7.90
C ASP A 109 -21.80 -2.07 8.03
N PRO A 110 -22.24 -2.15 8.01
CA PRO A 110 -23.08 -2.51 8.09
C PRO A 110 -23.77 -2.95 7.91
N PRO A 111 -24.09 -3.24 7.96
CA PRO A 111 -24.86 -3.61 7.77
C PRO A 111 -25.72 -3.78 7.64
N ASN A 112 -26.04 -3.96 7.64
CA ASN A 112 -26.84 -4.02 7.62
C ASN A 112 -27.54 -4.07 7.84
N PRO A 113 -27.62 -4.08 7.81
CA PRO A 113 -28.46 -4.08 8.05
C PRO A 113 -29.08 -4.17 8.01
#